data_656b06a4d87925c979b626d5ea27eea4
#
_entry.id   656b06a4d87925c979b626d5ea27eea4
#
_cell.length_a   1.000
_cell.length_b   1.000
_cell.length_c   1.000
_cell.angle_alpha   90.00
_cell.angle_beta   90.00
_cell.angle_gamma   90.00
#
_symmetry.space_group_name_H-M   'P 1'
#
loop_
_entity.id
_entity.type
_entity.pdbx_description
1 polymer ?
#
loop_
_entity_poly.entity_id
_entity_poly.type
_entity_poly.pdbx_seq_one_letter_code
_entity_poly.pdbx_strand_id
1 'polypeptide(L)'
;MPKINGNEIRPGNVLEHNGGLWAAVKVDHVKPGKGGAFAQVELKNLRNGSKLNERFRSADKVEKVRLEQKDQQFLYEENGMLVLMDTDTYEQVQLAADLLGERRPFLQDGMMIVVEYHEEEAINAALPQKVTCRIVETEPVVKGQTAANSFKPAILDNGVKVSVPPFVGPDEDIIVNTETMEYVERA
;
A
#
# COMPACT_ATOMS: atom_id res chain seq x y z
N MET A 1 -20.23 -0.89 16.23
CA MET A 1 -19.04 -0.21 15.74
C MET A 1 -18.83 1.10 16.47
N PRO A 2 -17.61 1.43 16.89
CA PRO A 2 -17.36 2.68 17.59
C PRO A 2 -17.57 3.88 16.67
N LYS A 3 -18.23 4.90 17.18
CA LYS A 3 -18.40 6.18 16.50
C LYS A 3 -17.35 7.17 17.01
N ILE A 4 -16.73 7.87 16.10
CA ILE A 4 -15.79 8.96 16.41
C ILE A 4 -16.35 10.28 15.89
N ASN A 5 -15.84 11.37 16.43
CA ASN A 5 -16.19 12.70 15.93
C ASN A 5 -15.39 13.02 14.64
N GLY A 6 -15.92 13.92 13.82
CA GLY A 6 -15.22 14.35 12.61
C GLY A 6 -13.81 14.88 12.87
N ASN A 7 -13.57 15.54 14.01
CA ASN A 7 -12.24 16.04 14.39
C ASN A 7 -11.27 14.95 14.89
N GLU A 8 -11.77 13.73 15.09
CA GLU A 8 -10.96 12.58 15.51
C GLU A 8 -10.48 11.71 14.35
N ILE A 9 -10.94 11.99 13.13
CA ILE A 9 -10.53 11.26 11.93
C ILE A 9 -9.04 11.49 11.68
N ARG A 10 -8.31 10.40 11.42
CA ARG A 10 -6.87 10.41 11.10
C ARG A 10 -6.62 9.62 9.82
N PRO A 11 -5.55 9.95 9.07
CA PRO A 11 -5.14 9.12 7.93
C PRO A 11 -4.94 7.66 8.35
N GLY A 12 -5.40 6.74 7.53
CA GLY A 12 -5.39 5.30 7.81
C GLY A 12 -6.64 4.78 8.49
N ASN A 13 -7.51 5.64 9.02
CA ASN A 13 -8.80 5.19 9.56
C ASN A 13 -9.68 4.65 8.43
N VAL A 14 -10.40 3.58 8.71
CA VAL A 14 -11.44 3.04 7.83
C VAL A 14 -12.79 3.46 8.38
N LEU A 15 -13.60 4.08 7.55
CA LEU A 15 -14.89 4.65 7.91
C LEU A 15 -16.00 3.99 7.10
N GLU A 16 -17.14 3.78 7.73
CA GLU A 16 -18.37 3.48 7.01
C GLU A 16 -19.03 4.79 6.59
N HIS A 17 -19.21 4.98 5.29
CA HIS A 17 -19.75 6.20 4.73
C HIS A 17 -20.55 5.87 3.47
N ASN A 18 -21.79 6.38 3.38
CA ASN A 18 -22.68 6.14 2.24
C ASN A 18 -22.84 4.66 1.86
N GLY A 19 -22.91 3.78 2.86
CA GLY A 19 -23.07 2.34 2.65
C GLY A 19 -21.84 1.60 2.16
N GLY A 20 -20.66 2.23 2.17
CA GLY A 20 -19.40 1.64 1.77
C GLY A 20 -18.30 1.82 2.80
N LEU A 21 -17.21 1.09 2.59
CA LEU A 21 -15.99 1.21 3.41
C LEU A 21 -14.97 2.10 2.70
N TRP A 22 -14.50 3.11 3.41
CA TRP A 22 -13.60 4.11 2.88
C TRP A 22 -12.38 4.29 3.80
N ALA A 23 -11.19 4.30 3.21
CA ALA A 23 -9.98 4.66 3.94
C ALA A 23 -9.76 6.18 3.87
N ALA A 24 -9.49 6.81 5.01
CA ALA A 24 -9.06 8.19 5.06
C ALA A 24 -7.61 8.27 4.60
N VAL A 25 -7.37 8.88 3.44
CA VAL A 25 -6.04 9.00 2.84
C VAL A 25 -5.37 10.28 3.30
N LYS A 26 -6.11 11.37 3.33
CA LYS A 26 -5.63 12.69 3.73
C LYS A 26 -6.69 13.38 4.60
N VAL A 27 -6.25 14.01 5.66
CA VAL A 27 -7.11 14.75 6.59
C VAL A 27 -6.52 16.13 6.85
N ASP A 28 -7.28 17.18 6.51
CA ASP A 28 -6.92 18.55 6.82
C ASP A 28 -7.94 19.14 7.79
N HIS A 29 -7.47 19.63 8.93
CA HIS A 29 -8.32 20.30 9.91
C HIS A 29 -8.37 21.80 9.64
N VAL A 30 -9.56 22.34 9.42
CA VAL A 30 -9.77 23.73 9.09
C VAL A 30 -10.55 24.41 10.21
N LYS A 31 -10.01 25.52 10.71
CA LYS A 31 -10.67 26.40 11.68
C LYS A 31 -10.88 27.75 11.00
N PRO A 32 -12.06 27.99 10.38
CA PRO A 32 -12.33 29.26 9.77
C PRO A 32 -12.48 30.37 10.82
N GLY A 33 -12.20 31.61 10.46
CA GLY A 33 -12.36 32.76 11.35
C GLY A 33 -13.82 33.03 11.74
N LYS A 34 -14.76 32.57 10.93
CA LYS A 34 -16.21 32.60 11.22
C LYS A 34 -16.78 31.23 10.86
N GLY A 35 -17.56 30.65 11.78
CA GLY A 35 -18.17 29.33 11.59
C GLY A 35 -17.49 28.22 12.38
N GLY A 36 -18.06 27.01 12.32
CA GLY A 36 -17.55 25.85 13.01
C GLY A 36 -16.32 25.23 12.35
N ALA A 37 -15.43 24.66 13.14
CA ALA A 37 -14.31 23.87 12.63
C ALA A 37 -14.79 22.62 11.89
N PHE A 38 -14.07 22.21 10.87
CA PHE A 38 -14.38 21.00 10.11
C PHE A 38 -13.10 20.28 9.67
N ALA A 39 -13.26 19.00 9.31
CA ALA A 39 -12.21 18.20 8.70
C ALA A 39 -12.53 18.00 7.21
N GLN A 40 -11.57 18.31 6.36
CA GLN A 40 -11.60 17.99 4.93
C GLN A 40 -10.88 16.67 4.75
N VAL A 41 -11.60 15.62 4.35
CA VAL A 41 -11.07 14.26 4.29
C VAL A 41 -11.11 13.76 2.85
N GLU A 42 -9.96 13.32 2.35
CA GLU A 42 -9.89 12.54 1.12
C GLU A 42 -10.11 11.07 1.47
N LEU A 43 -11.17 10.50 0.93
CA LEU A 43 -11.56 9.12 1.14
C LEU A 43 -11.28 8.29 -0.10
N LYS A 44 -10.79 7.07 0.10
CA LYS A 44 -10.62 6.07 -0.95
C LYS A 44 -11.50 4.88 -0.67
N ASN A 45 -12.36 4.53 -1.63
CA ASN A 45 -13.21 3.35 -1.51
C ASN A 45 -12.36 2.08 -1.56
N LEU A 46 -12.52 1.21 -0.56
CA LEU A 46 -11.72 -0.01 -0.44
C LEU A 46 -12.07 -1.08 -1.47
N ARG A 47 -13.27 -1.04 -2.04
CA ARG A 47 -13.71 -2.03 -3.03
C ARG A 47 -13.35 -1.66 -4.47
N ASN A 48 -13.58 -0.42 -4.86
CA ASN A 48 -13.41 0.02 -6.26
C ASN A 48 -12.28 1.04 -6.46
N GLY A 49 -11.64 1.51 -5.39
CA GLY A 49 -10.54 2.47 -5.46
C GLY A 49 -10.95 3.90 -5.79
N SER A 50 -12.25 4.19 -5.93
CA SER A 50 -12.71 5.54 -6.21
C SER A 50 -12.37 6.50 -5.06
N LYS A 51 -12.12 7.76 -5.40
CA LYS A 51 -11.79 8.80 -4.43
C LYS A 51 -12.95 9.77 -4.26
N LEU A 52 -13.13 10.22 -3.03
CA LEU A 52 -14.15 11.20 -2.65
C LEU A 52 -13.55 12.16 -1.63
N ASN A 53 -13.78 13.45 -1.85
CA ASN A 53 -13.47 14.46 -0.84
C ASN A 53 -14.74 14.78 -0.07
N GLU A 54 -14.70 14.59 1.24
CA GLU A 54 -15.85 14.82 2.12
C GLU A 54 -15.46 15.77 3.24
N ARG A 55 -16.42 16.59 3.63
CA ARG A 55 -16.27 17.53 4.74
C ARG A 55 -17.07 17.05 5.93
N PHE A 56 -16.41 16.85 7.05
CA PHE A 56 -17.03 16.49 8.32
C PHE A 56 -16.92 17.66 9.30
N ARG A 57 -18.03 18.05 9.90
CA ARG A 57 -18.00 18.98 11.01
C ARG A 57 -17.32 18.32 12.20
N SER A 58 -16.70 19.11 13.07
CA SER A 58 -15.98 18.57 14.23
C SER A 58 -16.86 17.68 15.12
N ALA A 59 -18.14 17.99 15.23
CA ALA A 59 -19.10 17.25 16.07
C ALA A 59 -19.85 16.14 15.32
N ASP A 60 -19.67 16.00 14.01
CA ASP A 60 -20.32 14.93 13.24
C ASP A 60 -19.84 13.55 13.72
N LYS A 61 -20.79 12.63 13.82
CA LYS A 61 -20.49 11.25 14.21
C LYS A 61 -20.26 10.39 12.97
N VAL A 62 -19.12 9.72 12.96
CA VAL A 62 -18.70 8.83 11.86
C VAL A 62 -18.41 7.46 12.43
N GLU A 63 -18.88 6.40 11.77
CA GLU A 63 -18.57 5.04 12.19
C GLU A 63 -17.15 4.66 11.75
N LYS A 64 -16.30 4.37 12.73
CA LYS A 64 -14.95 3.85 12.52
C LYS A 64 -15.01 2.33 12.50
N VAL A 65 -14.52 1.74 11.42
CA VAL A 65 -14.50 0.30 11.22
C VAL A 65 -13.15 -0.24 11.62
N ARG A 66 -13.13 -1.30 12.42
CA ARG A 66 -11.92 -2.03 12.75
C ARG A 66 -11.80 -3.24 11.84
N LEU A 67 -10.68 -3.32 11.13
CA LEU A 67 -10.35 -4.47 10.30
C LEU A 67 -9.54 -5.48 11.10
N GLU A 68 -9.82 -6.76 10.91
CA GLU A 68 -9.01 -7.84 11.46
C GLU A 68 -7.82 -8.08 10.55
N GLN A 69 -6.60 -8.06 11.10
CA GLN A 69 -5.37 -8.32 10.36
C GLN A 69 -4.92 -9.76 10.61
N LYS A 70 -4.58 -10.46 9.53
CA LYS A 70 -4.01 -11.81 9.58
C LYS A 70 -2.76 -11.88 8.73
N ASP A 71 -1.71 -12.51 9.29
CA ASP A 71 -0.51 -12.84 8.56
C ASP A 71 -0.72 -14.16 7.82
N GLN A 72 -0.60 -14.12 6.50
CA GLN A 72 -0.79 -15.28 5.64
C GLN A 72 0.38 -15.41 4.69
N GLN A 73 0.81 -16.64 4.46
CA GLN A 73 1.92 -16.94 3.57
C GLN A 73 1.43 -17.14 2.15
N PHE A 74 2.03 -16.43 1.21
CA PHE A 74 1.76 -16.65 -0.21
C PHE A 74 2.38 -17.97 -0.67
N LEU A 75 1.57 -18.83 -1.27
CA LEU A 75 1.99 -20.11 -1.81
C LEU A 75 2.19 -20.07 -3.33
N TYR A 76 1.14 -19.75 -4.06
CA TYR A 76 1.17 -19.65 -5.53
C TYR A 76 -0.02 -18.85 -6.06
N GLU A 77 0.04 -18.52 -7.34
CA GLU A 77 -1.05 -17.85 -8.06
C GLU A 77 -1.65 -18.81 -9.08
N GLU A 78 -2.97 -18.85 -9.12
CA GLU A 78 -3.74 -19.65 -10.06
C GLU A 78 -4.98 -18.88 -10.52
N ASN A 79 -5.14 -18.75 -11.85
CA ASN A 79 -6.31 -18.10 -12.46
C ASN A 79 -6.62 -16.69 -11.94
N GLY A 80 -5.59 -15.88 -11.68
CA GLY A 80 -5.76 -14.53 -11.16
C GLY A 80 -6.08 -14.46 -9.66
N MET A 81 -6.03 -15.60 -8.97
CA MET A 81 -6.22 -15.71 -7.54
C MET A 81 -4.91 -16.07 -6.85
N LEU A 82 -4.62 -15.37 -5.77
CA LEU A 82 -3.51 -15.72 -4.89
C LEU A 82 -3.97 -16.79 -3.91
N VAL A 83 -3.22 -17.87 -3.78
CA VAL A 83 -3.46 -18.89 -2.77
C VAL A 83 -2.54 -18.61 -1.58
N LEU A 84 -3.14 -18.31 -0.44
CA LEU A 84 -2.47 -17.99 0.81
C LEU A 84 -2.76 -19.04 1.85
N MET A 85 -1.85 -19.23 2.79
CA MET A 85 -2.01 -20.12 3.91
C MET A 85 -1.94 -19.33 5.21
N ASP A 86 -2.95 -19.49 6.06
CA ASP A 86 -2.91 -18.98 7.42
C ASP A 86 -1.84 -19.74 8.20
N THR A 87 -0.90 -19.03 8.81
CA THR A 87 0.23 -19.65 9.50
C THR A 87 -0.12 -20.27 10.85
N ASP A 88 -1.26 -19.89 11.41
CA ASP A 88 -1.73 -20.44 12.69
C ASP A 88 -2.61 -21.67 12.50
N THR A 89 -3.53 -21.64 11.54
CA THR A 89 -4.51 -22.69 11.30
C THR A 89 -4.14 -23.64 10.17
N TYR A 90 -3.18 -23.26 9.31
CA TYR A 90 -2.78 -23.95 8.06
C TYR A 90 -3.90 -24.05 7.02
N GLU A 91 -4.97 -23.30 7.20
CA GLU A 91 -6.04 -23.21 6.20
C GLU A 91 -5.59 -22.39 5.00
N GLN A 92 -5.95 -22.87 3.82
CA GLN A 92 -5.71 -22.14 2.58
C GLN A 92 -6.89 -21.26 2.24
N VAL A 93 -6.60 -20.03 1.84
CA VAL A 93 -7.60 -19.06 1.39
C VAL A 93 -7.20 -18.52 0.02
N GLN A 94 -8.18 -18.10 -0.76
CA GLN A 94 -7.96 -17.48 -2.05
C GLN A 94 -8.28 -15.99 -1.97
N LEU A 95 -7.41 -15.20 -2.58
CA LEU A 95 -7.49 -13.75 -2.60
C LEU A 95 -7.34 -13.26 -4.03
N ALA A 96 -8.18 -12.33 -4.46
CA ALA A 96 -8.03 -11.75 -5.78
C ALA A 96 -6.69 -11.01 -5.90
N ALA A 97 -5.90 -11.34 -6.91
CA ALA A 97 -4.60 -10.70 -7.14
C ALA A 97 -4.72 -9.19 -7.35
N ASP A 98 -5.88 -8.71 -7.80
CA ASP A 98 -6.17 -7.29 -8.01
C ASP A 98 -6.11 -6.47 -6.71
N LEU A 99 -6.23 -7.08 -5.53
CA LEU A 99 -6.06 -6.39 -4.26
C LEU A 99 -4.65 -5.82 -4.07
N LEU A 100 -3.64 -6.40 -4.68
CA LEU A 100 -2.28 -5.89 -4.65
C LEU A 100 -2.07 -4.72 -5.62
N GLY A 101 -2.89 -4.60 -6.66
CA GLY A 101 -2.76 -3.56 -7.68
C GLY A 101 -1.38 -3.56 -8.33
N GLU A 102 -0.76 -2.40 -8.41
CA GLU A 102 0.57 -2.22 -9.01
C GLU A 102 1.70 -2.90 -8.23
N ARG A 103 1.46 -3.30 -6.98
CA ARG A 103 2.47 -3.98 -6.15
C ARG A 103 2.59 -5.48 -6.45
N ARG A 104 1.65 -6.05 -7.22
CA ARG A 104 1.64 -7.48 -7.55
C ARG A 104 2.98 -8.02 -8.06
N PRO A 105 3.76 -7.32 -8.91
CA PRO A 105 5.05 -7.83 -9.39
C PRO A 105 6.10 -8.06 -8.29
N PHE A 106 5.95 -7.41 -7.12
CA PHE A 106 6.86 -7.60 -5.99
C PHE A 106 6.56 -8.84 -5.15
N LEU A 107 5.47 -9.53 -5.46
CA LEU A 107 5.10 -10.76 -4.77
C LEU A 107 6.09 -11.87 -5.07
N GLN A 108 6.60 -12.52 -4.01
CA GLN A 108 7.56 -13.61 -4.10
C GLN A 108 7.01 -14.85 -3.39
N ASP A 109 7.36 -16.02 -3.88
CA ASP A 109 6.93 -17.30 -3.30
C ASP A 109 7.37 -17.40 -1.83
N GLY A 110 6.46 -17.83 -0.97
CA GLY A 110 6.70 -17.94 0.46
C GLY A 110 6.66 -16.64 1.25
N MET A 111 6.37 -15.52 0.60
CA MET A 111 6.29 -14.20 1.24
C MET A 111 5.12 -14.12 2.22
N MET A 112 5.36 -13.48 3.36
CA MET A 112 4.29 -13.19 4.34
C MET A 112 3.54 -11.94 3.93
N ILE A 113 2.22 -12.05 3.85
CA ILE A 113 1.33 -10.94 3.48
C ILE A 113 0.40 -10.66 4.66
N VAL A 114 0.22 -9.40 4.97
CA VAL A 114 -0.79 -8.96 5.95
C VAL A 114 -2.09 -8.71 5.21
N VAL A 115 -3.11 -9.50 5.49
CA VAL A 115 -4.44 -9.35 4.89
C VAL A 115 -5.40 -8.77 5.91
N GLU A 116 -6.12 -7.75 5.50
CA GLU A 116 -7.12 -7.09 6.33
C GLU A 116 -8.52 -7.57 5.95
N TYR A 117 -9.27 -8.04 6.94
CA TYR A 117 -10.62 -8.59 6.79
C TYR A 117 -11.66 -7.73 7.50
N HIS A 118 -12.80 -7.61 6.86
CA HIS A 118 -14.02 -7.08 7.46
C HIS A 118 -15.11 -8.14 7.32
N GLU A 119 -15.62 -8.66 8.44
CA GLU A 119 -16.66 -9.70 8.45
C GLU A 119 -16.34 -10.89 7.52
N GLU A 120 -15.12 -11.44 7.65
CA GLU A 120 -14.60 -12.56 6.86
C GLU A 120 -14.30 -12.25 5.38
N GLU A 121 -14.59 -11.03 4.92
CA GLU A 121 -14.26 -10.59 3.57
C GLU A 121 -12.88 -9.90 3.56
N ALA A 122 -11.98 -10.34 2.69
CA ALA A 122 -10.69 -9.69 2.49
C ALA A 122 -10.88 -8.34 1.79
N ILE A 123 -10.42 -7.27 2.44
CA ILE A 123 -10.58 -5.90 1.95
C ILE A 123 -9.28 -5.35 1.40
N ASN A 124 -8.16 -5.69 2.02
CA ASN A 124 -6.84 -5.16 1.64
C ASN A 124 -5.77 -6.20 1.92
N ALA A 125 -4.67 -6.12 1.17
CA ALA A 125 -3.49 -6.94 1.36
C ALA A 125 -2.25 -6.07 1.28
N ALA A 126 -1.32 -6.24 2.21
CA ALA A 126 -0.07 -5.50 2.26
C ALA A 126 1.11 -6.46 2.16
N LEU A 127 2.02 -6.17 1.24
CA LEU A 127 3.31 -6.84 1.13
C LEU A 127 4.27 -6.34 2.22
N PRO A 128 5.34 -7.07 2.52
CA PRO A 128 6.43 -6.52 3.32
C PRO A 128 6.89 -5.18 2.72
N GLN A 129 7.15 -4.22 3.55
CA GLN A 129 7.49 -2.86 3.11
C GLN A 129 8.74 -2.82 2.25
N LYS A 130 9.69 -3.71 2.52
CA LYS A 130 10.95 -3.80 1.80
C LYS A 130 11.12 -5.18 1.19
N VAL A 131 11.52 -5.23 -0.07
CA VAL A 131 11.87 -6.47 -0.77
C VAL A 131 13.19 -6.31 -1.48
N THR A 132 13.92 -7.42 -1.64
CA THR A 132 15.15 -7.47 -2.43
C THR A 132 14.80 -7.86 -3.86
N CYS A 133 15.25 -7.05 -4.82
CA CYS A 133 15.06 -7.30 -6.25
C CYS A 133 16.40 -7.17 -6.96
N ARG A 134 16.59 -7.95 -8.02
CA ARG A 134 17.78 -7.86 -8.86
C ARG A 134 17.55 -6.92 -10.04
N ILE A 135 18.53 -6.10 -10.35
CA ILE A 135 18.49 -5.26 -11.55
C ILE A 135 18.94 -6.11 -12.74
N VAL A 136 18.05 -6.21 -13.74
CA VAL A 136 18.37 -6.95 -14.98
C VAL A 136 18.86 -6.04 -16.08
N GLU A 137 18.46 -4.77 -16.06
CA GLU A 137 18.87 -3.79 -17.05
C GLU A 137 18.97 -2.40 -16.42
N THR A 138 20.10 -1.73 -16.65
CA THR A 138 20.33 -0.31 -16.33
C THR A 138 21.52 0.20 -17.11
N GLU A 139 21.71 1.50 -17.12
CA GLU A 139 22.91 2.10 -17.69
C GLU A 139 24.16 1.69 -16.91
N PRO A 140 25.29 1.43 -17.59
CA PRO A 140 26.52 1.05 -16.91
C PRO A 140 27.03 2.16 -16.00
N VAL A 141 27.74 1.75 -14.95
CA VAL A 141 28.42 2.70 -14.06
C VAL A 141 29.61 3.32 -14.79
N VAL A 142 29.63 4.64 -14.88
CA VAL A 142 30.74 5.38 -15.49
C VAL A 142 31.69 5.87 -14.40
N LYS A 143 32.96 5.47 -14.47
CA LYS A 143 34.00 5.95 -13.55
C LYS A 143 34.23 7.45 -13.76
N GLY A 144 34.29 8.21 -12.67
CA GLY A 144 34.60 9.63 -12.71
C GLY A 144 33.41 10.57 -12.92
N GLN A 145 32.21 10.06 -13.01
CA GLN A 145 31.03 10.91 -12.85
C GLN A 145 30.95 11.34 -11.40
N THR A 146 31.39 12.57 -11.16
CA THR A 146 31.02 13.26 -9.93
C THR A 146 29.53 13.46 -9.97
N ALA A 147 28.88 12.65 -9.21
CA ALA A 147 27.50 12.67 -8.80
C ALA A 147 26.73 13.95 -9.13
N ALA A 148 26.31 14.08 -10.34
CA ALA A 148 25.06 14.75 -10.55
C ALA A 148 24.02 13.95 -9.76
N ASN A 149 23.21 14.61 -8.95
CA ASN A 149 22.12 14.03 -8.17
C ASN A 149 21.02 13.43 -9.05
N SER A 150 21.34 12.95 -10.22
CA SER A 150 20.39 12.40 -11.19
C SER A 150 20.39 10.89 -11.12
N PHE A 151 19.25 10.35 -10.71
CA PHE A 151 18.97 8.94 -10.77
C PHE A 151 18.81 8.51 -12.23
N LYS A 152 19.09 7.25 -12.49
CA LYS A 152 18.93 6.63 -13.81
C LYS A 152 17.86 5.55 -13.75
N PRO A 153 17.17 5.27 -14.88
CA PRO A 153 16.19 4.19 -14.92
C PRO A 153 16.85 2.81 -14.84
N ALA A 154 16.17 1.90 -14.17
CA ALA A 154 16.56 0.49 -14.09
C ALA A 154 15.32 -0.38 -14.20
N ILE A 155 15.50 -1.60 -14.76
CA ILE A 155 14.45 -2.62 -14.83
C ILE A 155 14.83 -3.74 -13.88
N LEU A 156 13.89 -4.10 -13.01
CA LEU A 156 14.04 -5.18 -12.05
C LEU A 156 13.70 -6.52 -12.68
N ASP A 157 14.10 -7.61 -12.03
CA ASP A 157 13.81 -8.98 -12.44
C ASP A 157 12.31 -9.31 -12.48
N ASN A 158 11.49 -8.53 -11.79
CA ASN A 158 10.02 -8.62 -11.86
C ASN A 158 9.39 -7.74 -12.96
N GLY A 159 10.20 -7.07 -13.78
CA GLY A 159 9.75 -6.20 -14.87
C GLY A 159 9.38 -4.77 -14.47
N VAL A 160 9.46 -4.42 -13.20
CA VAL A 160 9.14 -3.07 -12.72
C VAL A 160 10.30 -2.12 -13.03
N LYS A 161 9.96 -0.92 -13.48
CA LYS A 161 10.94 0.17 -13.67
C LYS A 161 11.06 0.99 -12.41
N VAL A 162 12.29 1.20 -11.98
CA VAL A 162 12.60 2.06 -10.83
C VAL A 162 13.72 3.03 -11.19
N SER A 163 13.84 4.11 -10.42
CA SER A 163 14.97 5.02 -10.53
C SER A 163 16.01 4.66 -9.48
N VAL A 164 17.26 4.50 -9.90
CA VAL A 164 18.38 4.12 -9.04
C VAL A 164 19.50 5.16 -9.11
N PRO A 165 20.34 5.25 -8.05
CA PRO A 165 21.52 6.12 -8.10
C PRO A 165 22.50 5.72 -9.21
N PRO A 166 23.32 6.66 -9.71
CA PRO A 166 24.27 6.38 -10.81
C PRO A 166 25.29 5.29 -10.52
N PHE A 167 25.60 5.04 -9.24
CA PHE A 167 26.60 4.04 -8.82
C PHE A 167 26.07 2.61 -8.83
N VAL A 168 24.77 2.41 -9.02
CA VAL A 168 24.17 1.07 -9.09
C VAL A 168 24.28 0.54 -10.51
N GLY A 169 24.81 -0.67 -10.65
CA GLY A 169 25.04 -1.32 -11.95
C GLY A 169 24.06 -2.47 -12.22
N PRO A 170 24.12 -3.06 -13.42
CA PRO A 170 23.34 -4.25 -13.74
C PRO A 170 23.82 -5.44 -12.89
N ASP A 171 22.93 -6.42 -12.72
CA ASP A 171 23.14 -7.65 -11.93
C ASP A 171 23.38 -7.41 -10.44
N GLU A 172 23.13 -6.22 -9.94
CA GLU A 172 23.14 -5.91 -8.52
C GLU A 172 21.77 -6.13 -7.86
N ASP A 173 21.79 -6.56 -6.60
CA ASP A 173 20.61 -6.68 -5.79
C ASP A 173 20.38 -5.37 -5.01
N ILE A 174 19.15 -4.91 -5.02
CA ILE A 174 18.74 -3.68 -4.32
C ILE A 174 17.53 -3.94 -3.44
N ILE A 175 17.34 -3.10 -2.45
CA ILE A 175 16.15 -3.08 -1.63
C ILE A 175 15.21 -2.01 -2.17
N VAL A 176 13.95 -2.40 -2.39
CA VAL A 176 12.88 -1.55 -2.92
C VAL A 176 11.74 -1.46 -1.92
N ASN A 177 11.19 -0.27 -1.74
CA ASN A 177 9.97 -0.08 -0.98
C ASN A 177 8.77 -0.49 -1.85
N THR A 178 7.98 -1.46 -1.38
CA THR A 178 6.86 -2.00 -2.16
C THR A 178 5.66 -1.07 -2.24
N GLU A 179 5.52 -0.12 -1.31
CA GLU A 179 4.41 0.85 -1.34
C GLU A 179 4.67 1.99 -2.30
N THR A 180 5.88 2.55 -2.27
CA THR A 180 6.28 3.66 -3.14
C THR A 180 6.89 3.20 -4.45
N MET A 181 7.29 1.92 -4.53
CA MET A 181 8.00 1.32 -5.67
C MET A 181 9.32 2.05 -5.97
N GLU A 182 10.00 2.48 -4.92
CA GLU A 182 11.23 3.25 -5.01
C GLU A 182 12.43 2.50 -4.43
N TYR A 183 13.59 2.79 -4.99
CA TYR A 183 14.87 2.33 -4.46
C TYR A 183 15.09 2.83 -3.03
N VAL A 184 15.55 1.96 -2.14
CA VAL A 184 15.92 2.31 -0.77
C VAL A 184 17.44 2.30 -0.60
N GLU A 185 18.06 1.15 -0.87
CA GLU A 185 19.50 0.95 -0.69
C GLU A 185 19.96 -0.30 -1.47
N ARG A 186 21.27 -0.48 -1.55
CA ARG A 186 21.86 -1.75 -2.02
C ARG A 186 21.57 -2.85 -0.99
N ALA A 187 21.31 -4.04 -1.48
CA ALA A 187 21.10 -5.20 -0.62
C ALA A 187 22.41 -5.69 -0.02
#